data_460dbb355372af5288214f227a18ef51
#
_entry.id   460dbb355372af5288214f227a18ef51
#
_cell.length_a   1.000
_cell.length_b   1.000
_cell.length_c   1.000
_cell.angle_alpha   90.00
_cell.angle_beta   90.00
_cell.angle_gamma   90.00
#
_symmetry.space_group_name_H-M   'P 1'
#
loop_
_entity.id
_entity.type
_entity.pdbx_description
1 polymer ?
#
loop_
_entity_poly.entity_id
_entity_poly.type
_entity_poly.pdbx_seq_one_letter_code
_entity_poly.pdbx_strand_id
1 'polypeptide(L)'
;MDFKDTPEEAAYRAQVRDWLTANAPKHGFPLDTSKPDYMPRAKVWQAEKAAAGYACITWPKDWGGQGGTPVQNVIYAEEEGPYQTPSALFSIGLGMCLPTVMTVADEATKTRFVGPAMRGEEIWCQLFSEPSGGSDVAAVRTRAVRSDDGSGDWIINGQKVWTTGAQFSDYGIIITRTDPDVPKHKGMTMFWVDMRDPGVEVRPIHQMSGGSKFNEVFITDVRVKDSQRLGAVGDGWKVSLVTLMNERLSVSGVRPPGWPAFLDAARATPEAMQDRALREKLADWYVQAEGLRHTRNRTMTALSKGETPGPESSIGKIVLTDYLHDLSSEAVDMLDQYGIIDDPALSPANAAPQAMWVGNPGLRLAGGTDEILRNIIAERVLGLPGDIRVDKDVAFKDMPRGR
;
A
#
# COMPACT_ATOMS: atom_id res chain seq x y z
N MET A 1 -4.75 28.66 -6.48
CA MET A 1 -4.71 27.20 -6.72
C MET A 1 -5.69 26.95 -7.86
N ASP A 2 -5.21 26.51 -9.02
CA ASP A 2 -6.09 26.12 -10.12
C ASP A 2 -6.36 24.62 -9.97
N PHE A 3 -7.63 24.22 -9.98
CA PHE A 3 -8.07 22.83 -9.81
C PHE A 3 -8.40 22.16 -11.14
N LYS A 4 -8.16 22.86 -12.24
CA LYS A 4 -8.34 22.32 -13.59
C LYS A 4 -7.02 21.79 -14.11
N ASP A 5 -7.10 20.78 -14.95
CA ASP A 5 -5.94 20.34 -15.70
C ASP A 5 -5.37 21.52 -16.51
N THR A 6 -4.06 21.65 -16.56
CA THR A 6 -3.40 22.49 -17.57
C THR A 6 -3.68 21.95 -18.97
N PRO A 7 -3.47 22.72 -20.05
CA PRO A 7 -3.64 22.20 -21.41
C PRO A 7 -2.84 20.90 -21.66
N GLU A 8 -1.64 20.80 -21.14
CA GLU A 8 -0.76 19.61 -21.25
C GLU A 8 -1.33 18.42 -20.46
N GLU A 9 -1.81 18.67 -19.24
CA GLU A 9 -2.43 17.65 -18.39
C GLU A 9 -3.74 17.15 -18.99
N ALA A 10 -4.57 18.06 -19.56
CA ALA A 10 -5.80 17.70 -20.24
C ALA A 10 -5.53 16.85 -21.50
N ALA A 11 -4.50 17.20 -22.28
CA ALA A 11 -4.07 16.40 -23.43
C ALA A 11 -3.59 15.00 -23.00
N TYR A 12 -2.79 14.92 -21.93
CA TYR A 12 -2.35 13.63 -21.38
C TYR A 12 -3.52 12.80 -20.86
N ARG A 13 -4.48 13.40 -20.15
CA ARG A 13 -5.72 12.73 -19.71
C ARG A 13 -6.51 12.17 -20.87
N ALA A 14 -6.66 12.92 -21.96
CA ALA A 14 -7.34 12.44 -23.15
C ALA A 14 -6.63 11.22 -23.75
N GLN A 15 -5.31 11.28 -23.89
CA GLN A 15 -4.50 10.16 -24.37
C GLN A 15 -4.66 8.91 -23.50
N VAL A 16 -4.60 9.04 -22.19
CA VAL A 16 -4.79 7.94 -21.23
C VAL A 16 -6.19 7.34 -21.35
N ARG A 17 -7.22 8.19 -21.41
CA ARG A 17 -8.61 7.78 -21.57
C ARG A 17 -8.84 7.01 -22.85
N ASP A 18 -8.32 7.49 -23.96
CA ASP A 18 -8.43 6.82 -25.27
C ASP A 18 -7.78 5.44 -25.22
N TRP A 19 -6.59 5.33 -24.64
CA TRP A 19 -5.89 4.05 -24.50
C TRP A 19 -6.66 3.07 -23.61
N LEU A 20 -7.15 3.51 -22.45
CA LEU A 20 -7.93 2.68 -21.52
C LEU A 20 -9.25 2.22 -22.17
N THR A 21 -9.97 3.12 -22.83
CA THR A 21 -11.23 2.80 -23.51
C THR A 21 -11.01 1.77 -24.62
N ALA A 22 -9.89 1.82 -25.31
CA ALA A 22 -9.56 0.89 -26.38
C ALA A 22 -9.08 -0.48 -25.86
N ASN A 23 -8.46 -0.56 -24.67
CA ASN A 23 -7.77 -1.77 -24.21
C ASN A 23 -8.44 -2.44 -23.00
N ALA A 24 -8.84 -1.70 -21.96
CA ALA A 24 -9.37 -2.32 -20.75
C ALA A 24 -10.62 -3.20 -20.96
N PRO A 25 -11.60 -2.85 -21.81
CA PRO A 25 -12.78 -3.70 -22.05
C PRO A 25 -12.47 -5.08 -22.62
N LYS A 26 -11.34 -5.25 -23.32
CA LYS A 26 -10.92 -6.54 -23.90
C LYS A 26 -10.63 -7.60 -22.83
N HIS A 27 -10.33 -7.18 -21.61
CA HIS A 27 -9.96 -8.05 -20.51
C HIS A 27 -11.13 -8.51 -19.65
N GLY A 28 -12.33 -7.88 -19.78
CA GLY A 28 -13.51 -8.22 -18.99
C GLY A 28 -13.30 -8.03 -17.48
N PHE A 29 -12.79 -6.89 -17.08
CA PHE A 29 -12.62 -6.52 -15.65
C PHE A 29 -13.97 -6.25 -14.97
N PRO A 30 -14.05 -6.43 -13.63
CA PRO A 30 -13.03 -6.97 -12.73
C PRO A 30 -12.77 -8.47 -12.92
N LEU A 31 -11.52 -8.90 -12.64
CA LEU A 31 -11.17 -10.32 -12.65
C LEU A 31 -11.56 -10.97 -11.32
N ASP A 32 -12.08 -12.20 -11.40
CA ASP A 32 -12.36 -13.02 -10.22
C ASP A 32 -11.04 -13.58 -9.64
N THR A 33 -10.68 -13.15 -8.44
CA THR A 33 -9.43 -13.53 -7.75
C THR A 33 -9.40 -15.01 -7.34
N SER A 34 -10.54 -15.69 -7.34
CA SER A 34 -10.66 -17.12 -7.00
C SER A 34 -10.36 -18.04 -8.18
N LYS A 35 -10.31 -17.50 -9.40
CA LYS A 35 -10.13 -18.31 -10.61
C LYS A 35 -8.65 -18.58 -10.89
N PRO A 36 -8.32 -19.77 -11.43
CA PRO A 36 -6.94 -20.14 -11.76
C PRO A 36 -6.30 -19.23 -12.81
N ASP A 37 -7.09 -18.60 -13.67
CA ASP A 37 -6.62 -17.69 -14.73
C ASP A 37 -6.43 -16.24 -14.26
N TYR A 38 -6.75 -15.93 -13.00
CA TYR A 38 -6.57 -14.58 -12.43
C TYR A 38 -5.13 -14.06 -12.62
N MET A 39 -4.15 -14.82 -12.15
CA MET A 39 -2.75 -14.41 -12.20
C MET A 39 -2.22 -14.27 -13.64
N PRO A 40 -2.41 -15.25 -14.53
CA PRO A 40 -2.03 -15.08 -15.94
C PRO A 40 -2.64 -13.84 -16.59
N ARG A 41 -3.94 -13.60 -16.40
CA ARG A 41 -4.64 -12.45 -16.98
C ARG A 41 -4.17 -11.12 -16.39
N ALA A 42 -3.91 -11.06 -15.08
CA ALA A 42 -3.36 -9.88 -14.43
C ALA A 42 -1.95 -9.54 -14.97
N LYS A 43 -1.10 -10.55 -15.18
CA LYS A 43 0.24 -10.36 -15.78
C LYS A 43 0.17 -9.87 -17.24
N VAL A 44 -0.78 -10.35 -18.04
CA VAL A 44 -1.02 -9.85 -19.39
C VAL A 44 -1.37 -8.36 -19.40
N TRP A 45 -2.31 -7.95 -18.53
CA TRP A 45 -2.66 -6.54 -18.39
C TRP A 45 -1.46 -5.67 -17.96
N GLN A 46 -0.68 -6.14 -17.01
CA GLN A 46 0.52 -5.41 -16.55
C GLN A 46 1.56 -5.27 -17.66
N ALA A 47 1.76 -6.30 -18.47
CA ALA A 47 2.67 -6.26 -19.62
C ALA A 47 2.19 -5.27 -20.69
N GLU A 48 0.89 -5.20 -20.97
CA GLU A 48 0.30 -4.22 -21.89
C GLU A 48 0.46 -2.79 -21.38
N LYS A 49 0.24 -2.57 -20.07
CA LYS A 49 0.51 -1.27 -19.41
C LYS A 49 1.98 -0.88 -19.55
N ALA A 50 2.89 -1.82 -19.32
CA ALA A 50 4.33 -1.57 -19.44
C ALA A 50 4.72 -1.20 -20.87
N ALA A 51 4.22 -1.95 -21.86
CA ALA A 51 4.47 -1.67 -23.27
C ALA A 51 3.93 -0.31 -23.73
N ALA A 52 2.81 0.13 -23.15
CA ALA A 52 2.22 1.44 -23.43
C ALA A 52 2.84 2.59 -22.58
N GLY A 53 3.74 2.28 -21.65
CA GLY A 53 4.40 3.27 -20.78
C GLY A 53 3.60 3.65 -19.53
N TYR A 54 2.52 2.97 -19.21
CA TYR A 54 1.64 3.30 -18.09
C TYR A 54 1.89 2.50 -16.80
N ALA A 55 2.83 1.54 -16.82
CA ALA A 55 3.09 0.72 -15.64
C ALA A 55 3.81 1.48 -14.50
N CYS A 56 4.80 2.30 -14.84
CA CYS A 56 5.65 3.03 -13.90
C CYS A 56 5.97 4.43 -14.45
N ILE A 57 4.96 5.27 -14.55
CA ILE A 57 5.02 6.58 -15.22
C ILE A 57 6.13 7.47 -14.66
N THR A 58 6.30 7.50 -13.34
CA THR A 58 7.27 8.37 -12.66
C THR A 58 8.70 7.81 -12.59
N TRP A 59 8.90 6.55 -12.97
CA TRP A 59 10.25 5.96 -12.93
C TRP A 59 11.16 6.55 -14.01
N PRO A 60 12.49 6.57 -13.79
CA PRO A 60 13.46 6.98 -14.80
C PRO A 60 13.34 6.16 -16.07
N LYS A 61 13.61 6.79 -17.22
CA LYS A 61 13.56 6.14 -18.53
C LYS A 61 14.56 4.98 -18.67
N ASP A 62 15.72 5.12 -18.04
CA ASP A 62 16.76 4.08 -18.02
C ASP A 62 16.27 2.78 -17.37
N TRP A 63 15.24 2.85 -16.53
CA TRP A 63 14.59 1.72 -15.87
C TRP A 63 13.23 1.35 -16.48
N GLY A 64 12.95 1.86 -17.69
CA GLY A 64 11.72 1.55 -18.43
C GLY A 64 10.51 2.42 -18.07
N GLY A 65 10.65 3.37 -17.13
CA GLY A 65 9.61 4.36 -16.84
C GLY A 65 9.52 5.45 -17.91
N GLN A 66 8.60 6.37 -17.74
CA GLN A 66 8.42 7.51 -18.64
C GLN A 66 9.22 8.76 -18.22
N GLY A 67 9.78 8.79 -17.00
CA GLY A 67 10.29 10.03 -16.39
C GLY A 67 9.19 11.07 -16.24
N GLY A 68 7.94 10.60 -16.13
CA GLY A 68 6.77 11.45 -16.05
C GLY A 68 6.59 12.09 -14.68
N THR A 69 5.64 13.01 -14.61
CA THR A 69 5.37 13.74 -13.37
C THR A 69 4.45 12.95 -12.42
N PRO A 70 4.47 13.23 -11.12
CA PRO A 70 3.50 12.69 -10.18
C PRO A 70 2.05 13.01 -10.59
N VAL A 71 1.79 14.16 -11.20
CA VAL A 71 0.46 14.54 -11.70
C VAL A 71 0.00 13.59 -12.81
N GLN A 72 0.87 13.23 -13.75
CA GLN A 72 0.56 12.25 -14.79
C GLN A 72 0.20 10.88 -14.20
N ASN A 73 0.92 10.44 -13.16
CA ASN A 73 0.59 9.20 -12.46
C ASN A 73 -0.79 9.24 -11.79
N VAL A 74 -1.17 10.39 -11.22
CA VAL A 74 -2.51 10.60 -10.64
C VAL A 74 -3.58 10.61 -11.71
N ILE A 75 -3.36 11.32 -12.83
CA ILE A 75 -4.29 11.34 -13.97
C ILE A 75 -4.55 9.90 -14.45
N TYR A 76 -3.48 9.11 -14.62
CA TYR A 76 -3.61 7.71 -15.02
C TYR A 76 -4.45 6.90 -14.01
N ALA A 77 -4.19 7.02 -12.72
CA ALA A 77 -4.91 6.28 -11.69
C ALA A 77 -6.41 6.68 -11.64
N GLU A 78 -6.73 7.97 -11.87
CA GLU A 78 -8.11 8.44 -11.95
C GLU A 78 -8.86 7.85 -13.15
N GLU A 79 -8.23 7.80 -14.31
CA GLU A 79 -8.84 7.25 -15.53
C GLU A 79 -8.91 5.71 -15.49
N GLU A 80 -7.95 5.02 -14.85
CA GLU A 80 -7.95 3.56 -14.70
C GLU A 80 -8.99 3.07 -13.67
N GLY A 81 -9.27 3.86 -12.63
CA GLY A 81 -10.12 3.45 -11.50
C GLY A 81 -11.48 2.84 -11.87
N PRO A 82 -12.26 3.43 -12.80
CA PRO A 82 -13.57 2.90 -13.21
C PRO A 82 -13.53 1.48 -13.79
N TYR A 83 -12.40 1.04 -14.34
CA TYR A 83 -12.26 -0.28 -14.95
C TYR A 83 -11.99 -1.41 -13.97
N GLN A 84 -11.67 -1.10 -12.71
CA GLN A 84 -11.37 -2.08 -11.67
C GLN A 84 -10.31 -3.13 -12.11
N THR A 85 -9.23 -2.64 -12.69
CA THR A 85 -8.13 -3.46 -13.18
C THR A 85 -7.40 -4.18 -12.06
N PRO A 86 -6.66 -5.29 -12.31
CA PRO A 86 -5.89 -6.00 -11.28
C PRO A 86 -4.58 -5.31 -10.87
N SER A 87 -4.43 -4.01 -11.12
CA SER A 87 -3.22 -3.22 -10.82
C SER A 87 -2.79 -3.27 -9.36
N ALA A 88 -3.74 -3.49 -8.43
CA ALA A 88 -3.45 -3.66 -7.01
C ALA A 88 -2.50 -4.83 -6.70
N LEU A 89 -2.49 -5.88 -7.53
CA LEU A 89 -1.61 -7.04 -7.37
C LEU A 89 -0.12 -6.64 -7.44
N PHE A 90 0.22 -5.65 -8.23
CA PHE A 90 1.58 -5.19 -8.47
C PHE A 90 1.98 -3.99 -7.61
N SER A 91 1.03 -3.40 -6.88
CA SER A 91 1.21 -2.11 -6.20
C SER A 91 2.30 -2.13 -5.13
N ILE A 92 2.42 -3.21 -4.35
CA ILE A 92 3.46 -3.35 -3.32
C ILE A 92 4.85 -3.43 -3.97
N GLY A 93 4.98 -4.27 -4.99
CA GLY A 93 6.23 -4.40 -5.74
C GLY A 93 6.66 -3.08 -6.38
N LEU A 94 5.81 -2.53 -7.24
CA LEU A 94 6.14 -1.36 -8.06
C LEU A 94 6.10 -0.04 -7.28
N GLY A 95 5.28 0.04 -6.23
CA GLY A 95 5.14 1.25 -5.43
C GLY A 95 6.09 1.35 -4.24
N MET A 96 6.66 0.25 -3.75
CA MET A 96 7.43 0.21 -2.51
C MET A 96 8.74 -0.56 -2.65
N CYS A 97 8.69 -1.85 -3.07
CA CYS A 97 9.87 -2.73 -3.08
C CYS A 97 10.89 -2.30 -4.14
N LEU A 98 10.47 -2.17 -5.39
CA LEU A 98 11.37 -1.83 -6.50
C LEU A 98 11.93 -0.40 -6.40
N PRO A 99 11.18 0.65 -5.99
CA PRO A 99 11.76 1.95 -5.68
C PRO A 99 12.86 1.88 -4.60
N THR A 100 12.69 1.01 -3.60
CA THR A 100 13.74 0.76 -2.60
C THR A 100 14.96 0.09 -3.23
N VAL A 101 14.76 -0.97 -4.03
CA VAL A 101 15.82 -1.64 -4.79
C VAL A 101 16.57 -0.64 -5.69
N MET A 102 15.86 0.18 -6.44
CA MET A 102 16.47 1.21 -7.31
C MET A 102 17.31 2.22 -6.53
N THR A 103 16.94 2.50 -5.28
CA THR A 103 17.65 3.49 -4.45
C THR A 103 18.93 2.91 -3.82
N VAL A 104 18.92 1.65 -3.37
CA VAL A 104 19.97 1.14 -2.46
C VAL A 104 20.68 -0.13 -2.92
N ALA A 105 20.17 -0.84 -3.95
CA ALA A 105 20.79 -2.05 -4.46
C ALA A 105 21.97 -1.75 -5.41
N ASP A 106 22.80 -2.76 -5.66
CA ASP A 106 23.82 -2.70 -6.71
C ASP A 106 23.19 -2.75 -8.12
N GLU A 107 23.98 -2.39 -9.13
CA GLU A 107 23.50 -2.33 -10.51
C GLU A 107 23.10 -3.69 -11.08
N ALA A 108 23.73 -4.78 -10.64
CA ALA A 108 23.39 -6.13 -11.07
C ALA A 108 22.00 -6.52 -10.59
N THR A 109 21.68 -6.24 -9.33
CA THR A 109 20.35 -6.45 -8.71
C THR A 109 19.29 -5.60 -9.40
N LYS A 110 19.56 -4.31 -9.63
CA LYS A 110 18.62 -3.42 -10.35
C LYS A 110 18.32 -3.94 -11.74
N THR A 111 19.34 -4.25 -12.51
CA THR A 111 19.23 -4.75 -13.90
C THR A 111 18.44 -6.06 -13.95
N ARG A 112 18.65 -6.95 -12.95
CA ARG A 112 17.97 -8.24 -12.89
C ARG A 112 16.47 -8.09 -12.61
N PHE A 113 16.04 -7.16 -11.76
CA PHE A 113 14.71 -7.20 -11.18
C PHE A 113 13.77 -6.08 -11.65
N VAL A 114 14.27 -4.88 -11.95
CA VAL A 114 13.41 -3.72 -12.19
C VAL A 114 12.53 -3.90 -13.43
N GLY A 115 13.12 -4.30 -14.55
CA GLY A 115 12.39 -4.49 -15.80
C GLY A 115 11.35 -5.63 -15.74
N PRO A 116 11.73 -6.85 -15.32
CA PRO A 116 10.78 -7.96 -15.15
C PRO A 116 9.60 -7.64 -14.22
N ALA A 117 9.86 -7.01 -13.10
CA ALA A 117 8.79 -6.62 -12.17
C ALA A 117 7.85 -5.57 -12.79
N MET A 118 8.38 -4.57 -13.49
CA MET A 118 7.58 -3.56 -14.18
C MET A 118 6.63 -4.19 -15.20
N ARG A 119 7.10 -5.21 -15.95
CA ARG A 119 6.27 -5.94 -16.91
C ARG A 119 5.33 -6.98 -16.28
N GLY A 120 5.35 -7.11 -14.94
CA GLY A 120 4.50 -8.08 -14.22
C GLY A 120 4.95 -9.54 -14.35
N GLU A 121 6.16 -9.80 -14.85
CA GLU A 121 6.74 -11.14 -14.91
C GLU A 121 7.00 -11.69 -13.50
N GLU A 122 7.39 -10.80 -12.58
CA GLU A 122 7.73 -11.08 -11.19
C GLU A 122 6.96 -10.16 -10.23
N ILE A 123 6.41 -10.72 -9.18
CA ILE A 123 5.63 -10.01 -8.16
C ILE A 123 6.44 -9.95 -6.89
N TRP A 124 6.38 -8.81 -6.20
CA TRP A 124 7.16 -8.54 -4.99
C TRP A 124 6.25 -8.21 -3.82
N CYS A 125 6.63 -8.67 -2.61
CA CYS A 125 5.99 -8.34 -1.34
C CYS A 125 6.95 -7.69 -0.34
N GLN A 126 6.37 -7.10 0.71
CA GLN A 126 7.07 -6.41 1.79
C GLN A 126 6.95 -7.21 3.09
N LEU A 127 8.05 -7.73 3.60
CA LEU A 127 8.14 -8.58 4.79
C LEU A 127 8.65 -7.76 5.99
N PHE A 128 7.79 -6.90 6.55
CA PHE A 128 8.16 -6.00 7.64
C PHE A 128 7.55 -6.43 8.97
N SER A 129 6.22 -6.37 9.09
CA SER A 129 5.50 -6.63 10.34
C SER A 129 5.75 -8.04 10.88
N GLU A 130 5.78 -8.17 12.19
CA GLU A 130 5.92 -9.42 12.92
C GLU A 130 4.78 -9.58 13.95
N PRO A 131 4.49 -10.78 14.45
CA PRO A 131 3.50 -10.97 15.51
C PRO A 131 3.77 -10.11 16.75
N SER A 132 5.03 -9.77 17.00
CA SER A 132 5.47 -8.94 18.12
C SER A 132 5.40 -7.43 17.88
N GLY A 133 5.19 -6.98 16.64
CA GLY A 133 5.16 -5.55 16.34
C GLY A 133 4.95 -5.21 14.87
N GLY A 134 4.01 -4.27 14.63
CA GLY A 134 3.77 -3.66 13.33
C GLY A 134 4.14 -2.17 13.33
N SER A 135 3.56 -1.38 14.26
CA SER A 135 3.85 0.06 14.38
C SER A 135 5.30 0.35 14.77
N ASP A 136 5.92 -0.46 15.64
CA ASP A 136 7.35 -0.39 15.95
C ASP A 136 8.15 -1.33 15.05
N VAL A 137 8.31 -0.93 13.79
CA VAL A 137 9.12 -1.69 12.80
C VAL A 137 10.56 -1.89 13.30
N ALA A 138 11.09 -0.98 14.13
CA ALA A 138 12.43 -1.13 14.69
C ALA A 138 12.53 -2.25 15.74
N ALA A 139 11.42 -2.80 16.23
CA ALA A 139 11.41 -3.91 17.18
C ALA A 139 11.41 -5.30 16.52
N VAL A 140 11.66 -5.41 15.22
CA VAL A 140 11.69 -6.70 14.51
C VAL A 140 12.70 -7.68 15.14
N ARG A 141 12.29 -8.95 15.21
CA ARG A 141 13.02 -10.07 15.84
C ARG A 141 13.49 -11.12 14.84
N THR A 142 12.94 -11.14 13.61
CA THR A 142 13.49 -11.99 12.53
C THR A 142 14.97 -11.71 12.42
N ARG A 143 15.79 -12.71 12.67
CA ARG A 143 17.25 -12.57 12.73
C ARG A 143 17.89 -12.98 11.41
N ALA A 144 18.99 -12.31 11.05
CA ALA A 144 19.92 -12.75 10.04
C ALA A 144 21.31 -12.88 10.68
N VAL A 145 21.92 -14.04 10.58
CA VAL A 145 23.21 -14.35 11.15
C VAL A 145 24.17 -14.76 10.03
N ARG A 146 25.42 -14.33 10.08
CA ARG A 146 26.43 -14.78 9.13
C ARG A 146 26.57 -16.28 9.19
N SER A 147 26.67 -16.92 8.02
CA SER A 147 27.02 -18.32 7.92
C SER A 147 28.45 -18.54 8.44
N ASP A 148 28.65 -19.62 9.15
CA ASP A 148 29.95 -19.99 9.73
C ASP A 148 30.87 -20.77 8.75
N ASP A 149 30.39 -21.02 7.53
CA ASP A 149 31.13 -21.78 6.49
C ASP A 149 32.13 -20.92 5.69
N GLY A 150 32.30 -19.65 6.04
CA GLY A 150 33.23 -18.74 5.39
C GLY A 150 32.75 -18.17 4.04
N SER A 151 31.54 -18.48 3.60
CA SER A 151 30.98 -17.96 2.36
C SER A 151 30.68 -16.44 2.41
N GLY A 152 30.43 -15.92 3.64
CA GLY A 152 29.95 -14.58 3.85
C GLY A 152 28.42 -14.43 3.66
N ASP A 153 27.71 -15.54 3.42
CA ASP A 153 26.26 -15.56 3.30
C ASP A 153 25.57 -15.35 4.66
N TRP A 154 24.26 -15.17 4.63
CA TRP A 154 23.43 -14.99 5.81
C TRP A 154 22.38 -16.09 5.90
N ILE A 155 22.04 -16.48 7.12
CA ILE A 155 20.94 -17.40 7.42
C ILE A 155 19.85 -16.60 8.13
N ILE A 156 18.65 -16.61 7.55
CA ILE A 156 17.49 -15.87 8.07
C ILE A 156 16.51 -16.82 8.72
N ASN A 157 16.09 -16.47 9.94
CA ASN A 157 15.08 -17.18 10.72
C ASN A 157 14.10 -16.20 11.37
N GLY A 158 12.79 -16.49 11.29
CA GLY A 158 11.76 -15.67 11.92
C GLY A 158 10.38 -15.88 11.35
N GLN A 159 9.48 -14.96 11.69
CA GLN A 159 8.10 -14.95 11.20
C GLN A 159 7.69 -13.52 10.85
N LYS A 160 7.06 -13.37 9.69
CA LYS A 160 6.42 -12.14 9.26
C LYS A 160 4.91 -12.33 9.21
N VAL A 161 4.15 -11.24 9.38
CA VAL A 161 2.69 -11.28 9.40
C VAL A 161 2.11 -10.07 8.65
N TRP A 162 0.87 -10.15 8.25
CA TRP A 162 0.16 -9.13 7.47
C TRP A 162 0.82 -8.83 6.11
N THR A 163 1.56 -9.81 5.56
CA THR A 163 2.24 -9.66 4.28
C THR A 163 1.22 -9.72 3.14
N THR A 164 0.94 -8.58 2.53
CA THR A 164 0.00 -8.47 1.42
C THR A 164 0.53 -9.22 0.20
N GLY A 165 -0.28 -10.16 -0.33
CA GLY A 165 -0.01 -10.84 -1.58
C GLY A 165 1.18 -11.79 -1.57
N ALA A 166 1.72 -12.19 -0.40
CA ALA A 166 2.86 -13.10 -0.31
C ALA A 166 2.63 -14.43 -1.06
N GLN A 167 1.39 -14.93 -1.06
CA GLN A 167 1.01 -16.16 -1.78
C GLN A 167 1.15 -16.06 -3.30
N PHE A 168 1.29 -14.86 -3.85
CA PHE A 168 1.45 -14.60 -5.28
C PHE A 168 2.85 -14.08 -5.63
N SER A 169 3.68 -13.80 -4.62
CA SER A 169 4.95 -13.11 -4.79
C SER A 169 6.07 -14.07 -5.14
N ASP A 170 6.90 -13.66 -6.08
CA ASP A 170 8.11 -14.36 -6.48
C ASP A 170 9.29 -13.97 -5.57
N TYR A 171 9.33 -12.69 -5.15
CA TYR A 171 10.37 -12.11 -4.31
C TYR A 171 9.78 -11.22 -3.22
N GLY A 172 10.57 -10.96 -2.18
CA GLY A 172 10.22 -10.02 -1.13
C GLY A 172 11.40 -9.22 -0.63
N ILE A 173 11.15 -8.00 -0.12
CA ILE A 173 12.13 -7.29 0.70
C ILE A 173 11.85 -7.60 2.17
N ILE A 174 12.88 -8.02 2.90
CA ILE A 174 12.75 -8.43 4.30
C ILE A 174 13.65 -7.61 5.20
N ILE A 175 13.07 -7.07 6.27
CA ILE A 175 13.83 -6.43 7.34
C ILE A 175 14.15 -7.43 8.44
N THR A 176 15.41 -7.46 8.87
CA THR A 176 15.94 -8.43 9.83
C THR A 176 16.76 -7.76 10.92
N ARG A 177 16.96 -8.47 12.04
CA ARG A 177 17.88 -8.12 13.12
C ARG A 177 19.23 -8.82 12.88
N THR A 178 20.28 -8.02 12.60
CA THR A 178 21.66 -8.53 12.42
C THR A 178 22.54 -8.29 13.64
N ASP A 179 22.24 -7.27 14.44
CA ASP A 179 22.97 -6.97 15.66
C ASP A 179 22.00 -6.63 16.81
N PRO A 180 21.87 -7.49 17.82
CA PRO A 180 21.03 -7.23 19.00
C PRO A 180 21.74 -6.43 20.10
N ASP A 181 23.04 -6.19 20.01
CA ASP A 181 23.86 -5.55 21.04
C ASP A 181 23.88 -4.02 20.95
N VAL A 182 23.25 -3.48 19.92
CA VAL A 182 23.11 -2.04 19.69
C VAL A 182 21.64 -1.59 19.83
N PRO A 183 21.35 -0.28 19.94
CA PRO A 183 19.98 0.23 19.93
C PRO A 183 19.16 -0.24 18.72
N LYS A 184 17.86 -0.46 18.91
CA LYS A 184 16.98 -1.16 17.96
C LYS A 184 17.07 -0.66 16.51
N HIS A 185 17.25 0.64 16.29
CA HIS A 185 17.33 1.22 14.94
C HIS A 185 18.68 0.99 14.24
N LYS A 186 19.73 0.65 14.98
CA LYS A 186 21.10 0.48 14.44
C LYS A 186 21.47 -0.95 14.09
N GLY A 187 20.73 -1.92 14.66
CA GLY A 187 21.03 -3.36 14.49
C GLY A 187 20.21 -4.06 13.41
N MET A 188 19.69 -3.34 12.44
CA MET A 188 18.81 -3.88 11.42
C MET A 188 19.51 -3.91 10.05
N THR A 189 19.20 -4.91 9.24
CA THR A 189 19.66 -5.03 7.85
C THR A 189 18.53 -5.53 6.97
N MET A 190 18.43 -5.00 5.75
CA MET A 190 17.42 -5.41 4.79
C MET A 190 18.04 -6.29 3.70
N PHE A 191 17.28 -7.30 3.27
CA PHE A 191 17.63 -8.19 2.16
C PHE A 191 16.47 -8.32 1.19
N TRP A 192 16.73 -8.75 -0.02
CA TRP A 192 15.72 -9.38 -0.84
C TRP A 192 15.82 -10.90 -0.74
N VAL A 193 14.69 -11.58 -0.80
CA VAL A 193 14.57 -13.03 -0.66
C VAL A 193 13.70 -13.62 -1.77
N ASP A 194 14.02 -14.84 -2.19
CA ASP A 194 13.18 -15.66 -3.06
C ASP A 194 12.04 -16.25 -2.23
N MET A 195 10.80 -15.96 -2.58
CA MET A 195 9.63 -16.48 -1.87
C MET A 195 9.34 -17.96 -2.15
N ARG A 196 10.07 -18.55 -3.12
CA ARG A 196 10.01 -19.99 -3.45
C ARG A 196 11.08 -20.80 -2.78
N ASP A 197 11.95 -20.19 -1.95
CA ASP A 197 12.95 -20.91 -1.18
C ASP A 197 12.24 -21.95 -0.30
N PRO A 198 12.74 -23.21 -0.21
CA PRO A 198 12.14 -24.27 0.63
C PRO A 198 11.99 -23.90 2.10
N GLY A 199 12.78 -22.96 2.60
CA GLY A 199 12.69 -22.44 3.96
C GLY A 199 11.60 -21.35 4.15
N VAL A 200 10.90 -20.95 3.08
CA VAL A 200 9.81 -19.97 3.14
C VAL A 200 8.46 -20.68 3.07
N GLU A 201 7.68 -20.57 4.13
CA GLU A 201 6.31 -21.08 4.17
C GLU A 201 5.33 -19.91 4.27
N VAL A 202 4.40 -19.82 3.32
CA VAL A 202 3.36 -18.79 3.27
C VAL A 202 2.02 -19.38 3.68
N ARG A 203 1.38 -18.79 4.69
CA ARG A 203 0.05 -19.19 5.18
C ARG A 203 -0.93 -18.02 5.07
N PRO A 204 -1.97 -18.11 4.22
CA PRO A 204 -2.99 -17.09 4.12
C PRO A 204 -3.75 -16.88 5.43
N ILE A 205 -4.01 -15.63 5.78
CA ILE A 205 -4.84 -15.24 6.93
C ILE A 205 -6.26 -15.02 6.42
N HIS A 206 -7.21 -15.80 6.92
CA HIS A 206 -8.63 -15.60 6.63
C HIS A 206 -9.13 -14.37 7.37
N GLN A 207 -9.60 -13.41 6.60
CA GLN A 207 -10.13 -12.15 7.12
C GLN A 207 -11.65 -12.25 7.34
N MET A 208 -12.18 -11.45 8.24
CA MET A 208 -13.61 -11.31 8.50
C MET A 208 -14.39 -10.91 7.23
N SER A 209 -13.76 -10.24 6.29
CA SER A 209 -14.31 -9.88 4.98
C SER A 209 -14.41 -11.04 3.97
N GLY A 210 -14.11 -12.28 4.39
CA GLY A 210 -14.11 -13.46 3.51
C GLY A 210 -12.87 -13.61 2.64
N GLY A 211 -12.02 -12.57 2.55
CA GLY A 211 -10.79 -12.60 1.77
C GLY A 211 -9.58 -13.19 2.52
N SER A 212 -8.47 -13.39 1.81
CA SER A 212 -7.19 -13.83 2.37
C SER A 212 -6.03 -13.12 1.67
N LYS A 213 -6.09 -11.78 1.67
CA LYS A 213 -5.06 -10.94 1.03
C LYS A 213 -3.77 -10.87 1.85
N PHE A 214 -3.85 -11.07 3.15
CA PHE A 214 -2.72 -11.04 4.06
C PHE A 214 -2.24 -12.45 4.40
N ASN A 215 -0.96 -12.55 4.73
CA ASN A 215 -0.33 -13.83 5.01
C ASN A 215 0.57 -13.74 6.24
N GLU A 216 0.69 -14.86 6.95
CA GLU A 216 1.87 -15.18 7.75
C GLU A 216 2.93 -15.78 6.83
N VAL A 217 4.19 -15.43 7.08
CA VAL A 217 5.33 -15.96 6.35
C VAL A 217 6.36 -16.46 7.37
N PHE A 218 6.53 -17.76 7.42
CA PHE A 218 7.53 -18.41 8.25
C PHE A 218 8.83 -18.58 7.46
N ILE A 219 9.94 -18.28 8.10
CA ILE A 219 11.26 -18.27 7.49
C ILE A 219 12.16 -19.13 8.35
N THR A 220 12.61 -20.27 7.81
CA THR A 220 13.41 -21.26 8.52
C THR A 220 14.67 -21.55 7.72
N ASP A 221 15.81 -21.16 8.27
CA ASP A 221 17.15 -21.39 7.71
C ASP A 221 17.31 -20.94 6.24
N VAL A 222 16.59 -19.88 5.85
CA VAL A 222 16.69 -19.32 4.49
C VAL A 222 18.07 -18.71 4.32
N ARG A 223 18.81 -19.22 3.35
CA ARG A 223 20.15 -18.75 3.02
C ARG A 223 20.10 -17.67 1.96
N VAL A 224 20.66 -16.51 2.25
CA VAL A 224 20.80 -15.40 1.31
C VAL A 224 22.27 -14.99 1.16
N LYS A 225 22.69 -14.68 -0.05
CA LYS A 225 24.02 -14.17 -0.35
C LYS A 225 24.19 -12.75 0.19
N ASP A 226 25.42 -12.34 0.52
CA ASP A 226 25.65 -10.94 0.94
C ASP A 226 25.29 -9.94 -0.17
N SER A 227 25.34 -10.33 -1.43
CA SER A 227 24.87 -9.52 -2.58
C SER A 227 23.35 -9.29 -2.61
N GLN A 228 22.57 -10.06 -1.86
CA GLN A 228 21.11 -9.85 -1.72
C GLN A 228 20.78 -8.78 -0.67
N ARG A 229 21.77 -8.21 -0.03
CA ARG A 229 21.61 -7.16 0.96
C ARG A 229 21.26 -5.82 0.29
N LEU A 230 20.30 -5.12 0.86
CA LEU A 230 19.85 -3.81 0.43
C LEU A 230 20.41 -2.74 1.39
N GLY A 231 21.42 -2.01 0.94
CA GLY A 231 22.17 -1.05 1.75
C GLY A 231 23.30 -1.71 2.58
N ALA A 232 23.91 -0.99 3.51
CA ALA A 232 24.97 -1.51 4.38
C ALA A 232 24.41 -2.33 5.55
N VAL A 233 25.25 -3.18 6.15
CA VAL A 233 24.91 -3.85 7.42
C VAL A 233 24.64 -2.79 8.49
N GLY A 234 23.53 -2.89 9.19
CA GLY A 234 23.07 -1.90 10.16
C GLY A 234 22.22 -0.75 9.59
N ASP A 235 22.16 -0.58 8.27
CA ASP A 235 21.38 0.48 7.61
C ASP A 235 19.89 0.13 7.42
N GLY A 236 19.43 -1.03 7.88
CA GLY A 236 18.07 -1.52 7.62
C GLY A 236 16.97 -0.53 8.00
N TRP A 237 17.15 0.24 9.08
CA TRP A 237 16.20 1.29 9.43
C TRP A 237 16.12 2.40 8.36
N LYS A 238 17.26 2.88 7.91
CA LYS A 238 17.35 3.90 6.87
C LYS A 238 16.72 3.41 5.57
N VAL A 239 16.98 2.18 5.19
CA VAL A 239 16.37 1.54 4.00
C VAL A 239 14.86 1.37 4.17
N SER A 240 14.40 0.97 5.38
CA SER A 240 12.96 0.89 5.68
C SER A 240 12.25 2.24 5.53
N LEU A 241 12.90 3.34 5.90
CA LEU A 241 12.31 4.68 5.71
C LEU A 241 12.12 5.02 4.23
N VAL A 242 13.02 4.59 3.34
CA VAL A 242 12.84 4.73 1.88
C VAL A 242 11.58 3.99 1.43
N THR A 243 11.40 2.74 1.87
CA THR A 243 10.21 1.94 1.54
C THR A 243 8.92 2.60 2.05
N LEU A 244 8.90 3.02 3.32
CA LEU A 244 7.73 3.64 3.96
C LEU A 244 7.37 5.01 3.37
N MET A 245 8.35 5.77 2.86
CA MET A 245 8.08 7.01 2.12
C MET A 245 7.36 6.72 0.80
N ASN A 246 7.81 5.72 0.05
CA ASN A 246 7.15 5.30 -1.19
C ASN A 246 5.73 4.77 -0.93
N GLU A 247 5.52 4.03 0.17
CA GLU A 247 4.19 3.57 0.61
C GLU A 247 3.21 4.73 0.76
N ARG A 248 3.60 5.79 1.45
CA ARG A 248 2.75 6.99 1.64
C ARG A 248 2.37 7.65 0.32
N LEU A 249 3.29 7.74 -0.63
CA LEU A 249 3.04 8.28 -1.95
C LEU A 249 2.06 7.41 -2.75
N SER A 250 2.15 6.10 -2.63
CA SER A 250 1.28 5.14 -3.31
C SER A 250 -0.15 5.16 -2.77
N VAL A 251 -0.32 5.28 -1.44
CA VAL A 251 -1.65 5.28 -0.79
C VAL A 251 -2.38 6.61 -0.94
N SER A 252 -1.65 7.74 -1.06
CA SER A 252 -2.26 9.08 -1.16
C SER A 252 -3.06 9.32 -2.44
N GLY A 253 -2.98 8.42 -3.43
CA GLY A 253 -3.67 8.53 -4.73
C GLY A 253 -5.13 8.06 -4.75
N VAL A 254 -5.64 7.46 -3.70
CA VAL A 254 -7.00 6.90 -3.69
C VAL A 254 -8.05 7.99 -3.58
N ARG A 255 -8.97 8.03 -4.56
CA ARG A 255 -10.15 8.90 -4.49
C ARG A 255 -11.14 8.33 -3.49
N PRO A 256 -11.66 9.14 -2.52
CA PRO A 256 -12.64 8.61 -1.58
C PRO A 256 -13.89 8.16 -2.34
N PRO A 257 -14.27 6.87 -2.28
CA PRO A 257 -15.51 6.41 -2.87
C PRO A 257 -16.71 6.81 -2.01
N GLY A 258 -17.88 6.76 -2.58
CA GLY A 258 -19.07 6.46 -1.80
C GLY A 258 -20.11 7.55 -1.71
N TRP A 259 -19.83 8.79 -1.26
CA TRP A 259 -20.89 9.76 -1.00
C TRP A 259 -21.77 10.09 -2.23
N PRO A 260 -21.26 10.18 -3.49
CA PRO A 260 -22.15 10.39 -4.63
C PRO A 260 -23.11 9.24 -4.87
N ALA A 261 -22.63 8.01 -4.79
CA ALA A 261 -23.49 6.83 -4.94
C ALA A 261 -24.53 6.74 -3.80
N PHE A 262 -24.13 7.13 -2.60
CA PHE A 262 -25.01 7.19 -1.45
C PHE A 262 -26.07 8.30 -1.61
N LEU A 263 -25.70 9.47 -2.13
CA LEU A 263 -26.62 10.54 -2.47
C LEU A 263 -27.62 10.10 -3.54
N ASP A 264 -27.18 9.38 -4.56
CA ASP A 264 -28.06 8.88 -5.62
C ASP A 264 -29.04 7.84 -5.07
N ALA A 265 -28.61 6.94 -4.20
CA ALA A 265 -29.47 6.01 -3.50
C ALA A 265 -30.49 6.72 -2.60
N ALA A 266 -30.07 7.73 -1.83
CA ALA A 266 -30.97 8.52 -1.01
C ALA A 266 -32.00 9.31 -1.84
N ARG A 267 -31.61 9.84 -3.00
CA ARG A 267 -32.53 10.53 -3.94
C ARG A 267 -33.54 9.58 -4.57
N ALA A 268 -33.20 8.33 -4.76
CA ALA A 268 -34.11 7.31 -5.25
C ALA A 268 -35.19 6.91 -4.22
N THR A 269 -34.99 7.28 -2.94
CA THR A 269 -35.93 7.03 -1.84
C THR A 269 -36.49 8.38 -1.36
N PRO A 270 -37.70 8.79 -1.77
CA PRO A 270 -38.22 10.12 -1.48
C PRO A 270 -38.30 10.45 0.01
N GLU A 271 -38.58 9.47 0.86
CA GLU A 271 -38.65 9.62 2.32
C GLU A 271 -37.27 9.90 2.93
N ALA A 272 -36.23 9.25 2.41
CA ALA A 272 -34.85 9.45 2.89
C ALA A 272 -34.38 10.91 2.72
N MET A 273 -34.73 11.56 1.62
CA MET A 273 -34.39 12.97 1.39
C MET A 273 -35.19 13.95 2.25
N GLN A 274 -36.27 13.50 2.91
CA GLN A 274 -37.01 14.31 3.90
C GLN A 274 -36.39 14.21 5.30
N ASP A 275 -35.60 13.19 5.56
CA ASP A 275 -34.86 13.03 6.82
C ASP A 275 -33.76 14.10 6.93
N ARG A 276 -33.90 14.95 7.96
CA ARG A 276 -32.94 16.02 8.23
C ARG A 276 -31.59 15.49 8.66
N ALA A 277 -31.56 14.44 9.47
CA ALA A 277 -30.31 13.86 9.97
C ALA A 277 -29.48 13.27 8.82
N LEU A 278 -30.14 12.57 7.88
CA LEU A 278 -29.46 12.05 6.70
C LEU A 278 -28.92 13.16 5.80
N ARG A 279 -29.67 14.25 5.60
CA ARG A 279 -29.19 15.40 4.81
C ARG A 279 -27.99 16.08 5.44
N GLU A 280 -27.95 16.20 6.77
CA GLU A 280 -26.80 16.72 7.50
C GLU A 280 -25.57 15.80 7.30
N LYS A 281 -25.72 14.48 7.42
CA LYS A 281 -24.63 13.52 7.13
C LYS A 281 -24.12 13.60 5.69
N LEU A 282 -25.02 13.69 4.72
CA LEU A 282 -24.65 13.87 3.31
C LEU A 282 -23.82 15.14 3.08
N ALA A 283 -24.19 16.24 3.76
CA ALA A 283 -23.42 17.48 3.69
C ALA A 283 -22.04 17.34 4.34
N ASP A 284 -21.94 16.67 5.49
CA ASP A 284 -20.69 16.42 6.18
C ASP A 284 -19.76 15.52 5.34
N TRP A 285 -20.28 14.46 4.73
CA TRP A 285 -19.49 13.60 3.83
C TRP A 285 -19.00 14.35 2.60
N TYR A 286 -19.83 15.22 2.04
CA TYR A 286 -19.41 16.11 0.95
C TYR A 286 -18.24 17.00 1.38
N VAL A 287 -18.36 17.66 2.53
CA VAL A 287 -17.31 18.54 3.08
C VAL A 287 -16.02 17.77 3.34
N GLN A 288 -16.11 16.57 3.92
CA GLN A 288 -14.94 15.73 4.17
C GLN A 288 -14.29 15.26 2.87
N ALA A 289 -15.07 14.79 1.90
CA ALA A 289 -14.56 14.36 0.59
C ALA A 289 -13.88 15.50 -0.16
N GLU A 290 -14.46 16.72 -0.13
CA GLU A 290 -13.85 17.91 -0.74
C GLU A 290 -12.58 18.33 0.01
N GLY A 291 -12.58 18.26 1.34
CA GLY A 291 -11.39 18.52 2.16
C GLY A 291 -10.23 17.57 1.81
N LEU A 292 -10.52 16.29 1.65
CA LEU A 292 -9.53 15.28 1.20
C LEU A 292 -9.05 15.60 -0.21
N ARG A 293 -9.95 15.93 -1.14
CA ARG A 293 -9.61 16.29 -2.51
C ARG A 293 -8.68 17.52 -2.55
N HIS A 294 -9.00 18.56 -1.80
CA HIS A 294 -8.18 19.78 -1.76
C HIS A 294 -6.83 19.57 -1.08
N THR A 295 -6.77 18.76 -0.02
CA THR A 295 -5.51 18.38 0.63
C THR A 295 -4.61 17.62 -0.34
N ARG A 296 -5.18 16.67 -1.09
CA ARG A 296 -4.48 15.97 -2.16
C ARG A 296 -3.95 16.93 -3.23
N ASN A 297 -4.78 17.86 -3.72
CA ASN A 297 -4.38 18.85 -4.73
C ASN A 297 -3.21 19.73 -4.24
N ARG A 298 -3.16 20.07 -2.95
CA ARG A 298 -1.99 20.77 -2.36
C ARG A 298 -0.74 19.91 -2.43
N THR A 299 -0.85 18.64 -2.04
CA THR A 299 0.26 17.67 -2.13
C THR A 299 0.75 17.52 -3.57
N MET A 300 -0.17 17.41 -4.53
CA MET A 300 0.18 17.32 -5.95
C MET A 300 0.85 18.59 -6.48
N THR A 301 0.38 19.76 -6.05
CA THR A 301 1.01 21.04 -6.40
C THR A 301 2.44 21.14 -5.86
N ALA A 302 2.68 20.67 -4.63
CA ALA A 302 4.03 20.62 -4.06
C ALA A 302 4.95 19.68 -4.88
N LEU A 303 4.47 18.46 -5.17
CA LEU A 303 5.19 17.49 -6.00
C LEU A 303 5.50 18.02 -7.40
N SER A 304 4.57 18.73 -8.06
CA SER A 304 4.80 19.31 -9.39
C SER A 304 5.86 20.41 -9.41
N LYS A 305 6.12 21.01 -8.24
CA LYS A 305 7.21 21.99 -8.03
C LYS A 305 8.51 21.35 -7.59
N GLY A 306 8.59 20.01 -7.52
CA GLY A 306 9.75 19.27 -7.03
C GLY A 306 9.91 19.27 -5.50
N GLU A 307 8.89 19.73 -4.76
CA GLU A 307 8.87 19.69 -3.30
C GLU A 307 8.50 18.28 -2.82
N THR A 308 9.02 17.87 -1.67
CA THR A 308 8.63 16.61 -1.03
C THR A 308 7.42 16.85 -0.13
N PRO A 309 6.33 16.06 -0.22
CA PRO A 309 5.21 16.16 0.70
C PRO A 309 5.66 16.01 2.16
N GLY A 310 5.17 16.88 3.01
CA GLY A 310 5.49 16.91 4.42
C GLY A 310 4.65 15.93 5.27
N PRO A 311 4.84 15.99 6.60
CA PRO A 311 4.11 15.15 7.55
C PRO A 311 2.59 15.41 7.56
N GLU A 312 2.12 16.53 7.03
CA GLU A 312 0.70 16.88 6.84
C GLU A 312 -0.05 15.88 5.95
N SER A 313 0.64 15.12 5.10
CA SER A 313 0.04 14.03 4.31
C SER A 313 -0.63 12.96 5.19
N SER A 314 -0.20 12.84 6.47
CA SER A 314 -0.80 11.94 7.46
C SER A 314 -2.26 12.30 7.79
N ILE A 315 -2.67 13.55 7.64
CA ILE A 315 -4.04 14.02 7.90
C ILE A 315 -5.02 13.32 6.95
N GLY A 316 -4.63 13.20 5.67
CA GLY A 316 -5.49 12.63 4.64
C GLY A 316 -5.93 11.19 4.95
N LYS A 317 -5.01 10.36 5.47
CA LYS A 317 -5.33 8.96 5.82
C LYS A 317 -6.29 8.87 7.01
N ILE A 318 -6.08 9.65 8.07
CA ILE A 318 -6.97 9.65 9.24
C ILE A 318 -8.39 10.06 8.83
N VAL A 319 -8.53 11.19 8.13
CA VAL A 319 -9.84 11.69 7.70
C VAL A 319 -10.52 10.69 6.74
N LEU A 320 -9.77 10.10 5.82
CA LEU A 320 -10.30 9.11 4.87
C LEU A 320 -10.85 7.87 5.60
N THR A 321 -10.12 7.35 6.58
CA THR A 321 -10.54 6.14 7.29
C THR A 321 -11.76 6.37 8.17
N ASP A 322 -11.85 7.52 8.85
CA ASP A 322 -13.03 7.91 9.63
C ASP A 322 -14.25 8.12 8.70
N TYR A 323 -14.07 8.83 7.58
CA TYR A 323 -15.09 9.03 6.57
C TYR A 323 -15.65 7.71 5.99
N LEU A 324 -14.77 6.78 5.60
CA LEU A 324 -15.19 5.51 5.02
C LEU A 324 -15.91 4.63 6.05
N HIS A 325 -15.48 4.67 7.30
CA HIS A 325 -16.13 3.91 8.37
C HIS A 325 -17.54 4.43 8.65
N ASP A 326 -17.71 5.73 8.82
CA ASP A 326 -19.00 6.37 9.06
C ASP A 326 -19.97 6.13 7.89
N LEU A 327 -19.51 6.38 6.66
CA LEU A 327 -20.32 6.19 5.45
C LEU A 327 -20.74 4.73 5.27
N SER A 328 -19.85 3.75 5.49
CA SER A 328 -20.21 2.34 5.35
C SER A 328 -21.13 1.85 6.45
N SER A 329 -20.99 2.35 7.67
CA SER A 329 -21.90 2.05 8.77
C SER A 329 -23.33 2.51 8.46
N GLU A 330 -23.49 3.77 8.03
CA GLU A 330 -24.77 4.30 7.64
C GLU A 330 -25.39 3.58 6.43
N ALA A 331 -24.54 3.20 5.45
CA ALA A 331 -25.00 2.46 4.29
C ALA A 331 -25.56 1.08 4.66
N VAL A 332 -24.96 0.40 5.65
CA VAL A 332 -25.47 -0.88 6.19
C VAL A 332 -26.76 -0.66 6.96
N ASP A 333 -26.82 0.37 7.81
CA ASP A 333 -28.03 0.72 8.59
C ASP A 333 -29.21 1.03 7.69
N MET A 334 -29.00 1.75 6.58
CA MET A 334 -30.06 2.05 5.59
C MET A 334 -30.60 0.81 4.88
N LEU A 335 -29.88 -0.29 4.84
CA LEU A 335 -30.34 -1.55 4.27
C LEU A 335 -31.31 -2.29 5.20
N ASP A 336 -31.48 -1.83 6.45
CA ASP A 336 -32.33 -2.46 7.46
C ASP A 336 -32.05 -3.97 7.57
N GLN A 337 -33.05 -4.81 7.44
CA GLN A 337 -32.90 -6.28 7.50
C GLN A 337 -31.96 -6.86 6.42
N TYR A 338 -31.76 -6.17 5.31
CA TYR A 338 -30.82 -6.59 4.26
C TYR A 338 -29.36 -6.27 4.62
N GLY A 339 -29.12 -5.44 5.63
CA GLY A 339 -27.78 -5.09 6.10
C GLY A 339 -26.98 -6.27 6.63
N ILE A 340 -27.64 -7.35 7.08
CA ILE A 340 -27.00 -8.56 7.59
C ILE A 340 -26.72 -9.61 6.49
N ILE A 341 -27.13 -9.38 5.24
CA ILE A 341 -26.97 -10.33 4.14
C ILE A 341 -25.65 -10.05 3.42
N ASP A 342 -24.71 -10.97 3.52
CA ASP A 342 -23.38 -10.90 2.90
C ASP A 342 -23.31 -11.60 1.52
N ASP A 343 -24.43 -12.08 1.01
CA ASP A 343 -24.50 -12.70 -0.31
C ASP A 343 -24.74 -11.63 -1.39
N PRO A 344 -23.78 -11.40 -2.33
CA PRO A 344 -23.95 -10.43 -3.40
C PRO A 344 -25.16 -10.66 -4.30
N ALA A 345 -25.65 -11.90 -4.41
CA ALA A 345 -26.82 -12.23 -5.22
C ALA A 345 -28.16 -11.88 -4.53
N LEU A 346 -28.15 -11.77 -3.20
CA LEU A 346 -29.35 -11.56 -2.38
C LEU A 346 -29.41 -10.16 -1.78
N SER A 347 -28.24 -9.50 -1.60
CA SER A 347 -28.16 -8.18 -0.98
C SER A 347 -28.23 -7.06 -2.02
N PRO A 348 -28.93 -5.97 -1.72
CA PRO A 348 -28.88 -4.74 -2.52
C PRO A 348 -27.43 -4.27 -2.72
N ALA A 349 -27.15 -3.61 -3.86
CA ALA A 349 -25.82 -3.15 -4.21
C ALA A 349 -24.72 -4.23 -4.15
N ASN A 350 -25.07 -5.50 -4.40
CA ASN A 350 -24.15 -6.64 -4.41
C ASN A 350 -23.33 -6.77 -3.10
N ALA A 351 -23.93 -6.51 -1.96
CA ALA A 351 -23.31 -6.50 -0.62
C ALA A 351 -22.09 -5.56 -0.49
N ALA A 352 -21.95 -4.56 -1.36
CA ALA A 352 -20.83 -3.63 -1.32
C ALA A 352 -20.74 -2.81 -0.01
N PRO A 353 -21.85 -2.32 0.59
CA PRO A 353 -21.81 -1.65 1.90
C PRO A 353 -21.29 -2.56 3.01
N GLN A 354 -21.73 -3.81 3.07
CA GLN A 354 -21.29 -4.81 4.06
C GLN A 354 -19.81 -5.13 3.89
N ALA A 355 -19.35 -5.38 2.67
CA ALA A 355 -17.95 -5.64 2.36
C ALA A 355 -17.05 -4.46 2.75
N MET A 356 -17.52 -3.23 2.53
CA MET A 356 -16.81 -2.01 2.91
C MET A 356 -16.76 -1.86 4.43
N TRP A 357 -17.87 -2.05 5.12
CA TRP A 357 -17.96 -1.94 6.58
C TRP A 357 -17.03 -2.93 7.29
N VAL A 358 -17.01 -4.18 6.83
CA VAL A 358 -16.14 -5.24 7.39
C VAL A 358 -14.67 -4.99 7.06
N GLY A 359 -14.36 -4.40 5.89
CA GLY A 359 -12.99 -4.16 5.43
C GLY A 359 -12.33 -2.91 6.01
N ASN A 360 -13.10 -1.86 6.30
CA ASN A 360 -12.58 -0.55 6.71
C ASN A 360 -11.75 -0.55 8.01
N PRO A 361 -12.04 -1.35 9.06
CA PRO A 361 -11.20 -1.37 10.26
C PRO A 361 -9.72 -1.66 9.99
N GLY A 362 -9.43 -2.49 8.97
CA GLY A 362 -8.06 -2.78 8.55
C GLY A 362 -7.31 -1.56 8.03
N LEU A 363 -8.02 -0.61 7.42
CA LEU A 363 -7.42 0.64 6.92
C LEU A 363 -6.92 1.55 8.05
N ARG A 364 -7.49 1.47 9.25
CA ARG A 364 -7.03 2.22 10.42
C ARG A 364 -5.69 1.72 10.96
N LEU A 365 -5.31 0.50 10.62
CA LEU A 365 -4.07 -0.16 11.04
C LEU A 365 -2.98 -0.10 9.97
N ALA A 366 -3.34 -0.34 8.71
CA ALA A 366 -2.43 -0.36 7.57
C ALA A 366 -1.86 1.04 7.24
N GLY A 367 -0.65 1.10 6.70
CA GLY A 367 -0.03 2.37 6.29
C GLY A 367 0.31 3.33 7.45
N GLY A 368 0.48 2.79 8.65
CA GLY A 368 0.59 3.51 9.92
C GLY A 368 -0.75 3.62 10.62
N THR A 369 -0.80 3.21 11.92
CA THR A 369 -2.03 3.31 12.71
C THR A 369 -2.43 4.76 12.92
N ASP A 370 -3.71 4.97 13.23
CA ASP A 370 -4.23 6.32 13.53
C ASP A 370 -3.43 6.99 14.65
N GLU A 371 -3.00 6.24 15.67
CA GLU A 371 -2.20 6.73 16.80
C GLU A 371 -0.82 7.21 16.31
N ILE A 372 -0.13 6.41 15.49
CA ILE A 372 1.17 6.79 14.90
C ILE A 372 1.02 8.04 14.03
N LEU A 373 -0.02 8.13 13.23
CA LEU A 373 -0.25 9.29 12.37
C LEU A 373 -0.58 10.55 13.20
N ARG A 374 -1.36 10.40 14.26
CA ARG A 374 -1.65 11.51 15.20
C ARG A 374 -0.39 11.99 15.91
N ASN A 375 0.51 11.08 16.33
CA ASN A 375 1.80 11.46 16.89
C ASN A 375 2.65 12.22 15.86
N ILE A 376 2.69 11.77 14.60
CA ILE A 376 3.41 12.49 13.52
C ILE A 376 2.84 13.91 13.34
N ILE A 377 1.51 14.06 13.34
CA ILE A 377 0.87 15.37 13.22
C ILE A 377 1.19 16.23 14.43
N ALA A 378 1.05 15.69 15.65
CA ALA A 378 1.33 16.41 16.88
C ALA A 378 2.78 16.92 16.93
N GLU A 379 3.75 16.04 16.70
CA GLU A 379 5.16 16.38 16.84
C GLU A 379 5.68 17.22 15.66
N ARG A 380 5.31 16.89 14.42
CA ARG A 380 5.94 17.45 13.22
C ARG A 380 5.15 18.52 12.50
N VAL A 381 3.82 18.56 12.68
CA VAL A 381 2.96 19.61 12.09
C VAL A 381 2.66 20.68 13.12
N LEU A 382 2.27 20.27 14.35
CA LEU A 382 1.88 21.19 15.42
C LEU A 382 3.05 21.61 16.32
N GLY A 383 4.22 20.95 16.22
CA GLY A 383 5.40 21.26 17.02
C GLY A 383 5.26 20.91 18.49
N LEU A 384 4.37 19.98 18.85
CA LEU A 384 4.20 19.53 20.23
C LEU A 384 5.40 18.67 20.66
N PRO A 385 5.70 18.59 21.98
CA PRO A 385 6.76 17.72 22.49
C PRO A 385 6.54 16.26 22.09
N GLY A 386 7.61 15.59 21.70
CA GLY A 386 7.56 14.14 21.43
C GLY A 386 7.47 13.32 22.71
N ASP A 387 7.03 12.07 22.56
CA ASP A 387 6.94 11.12 23.68
C ASP A 387 8.30 10.87 24.33
N ILE A 388 8.27 10.59 25.65
CA ILE A 388 9.44 10.16 26.41
C ILE A 388 9.83 8.76 25.94
N ARG A 389 11.01 8.66 25.28
CA ARG A 389 11.54 7.40 24.77
C ARG A 389 12.57 6.84 25.73
N VAL A 390 12.12 5.93 26.60
CA VAL A 390 13.00 5.25 27.59
C VAL A 390 13.90 4.19 26.97
N ASP A 391 13.64 3.77 25.73
CA ASP A 391 14.30 2.68 25.02
C ASP A 391 15.31 3.14 23.94
N LYS A 392 15.49 4.46 23.79
CA LYS A 392 16.26 5.05 22.66
C LYS A 392 17.71 4.59 22.59
N ASP A 393 18.35 4.48 23.76
CA ASP A 393 19.78 4.18 23.86
C ASP A 393 20.04 2.79 24.50
N VAL A 394 18.99 1.98 24.67
CA VAL A 394 19.07 0.62 25.22
C VAL A 394 19.39 -0.36 24.10
N ALA A 395 20.32 -1.30 24.35
CA ALA A 395 20.59 -2.40 23.43
C ALA A 395 19.33 -3.23 23.18
N PHE A 396 19.09 -3.64 21.94
CA PHE A 396 17.86 -4.35 21.59
C PHE A 396 17.62 -5.62 22.44
N LYS A 397 18.69 -6.35 22.75
CA LYS A 397 18.62 -7.57 23.60
C LYS A 397 18.10 -7.31 25.00
N ASP A 398 18.32 -6.09 25.53
CA ASP A 398 17.97 -5.70 26.90
C ASP A 398 16.60 -4.98 26.97
N MET A 399 15.94 -4.77 25.81
CA MET A 399 14.61 -4.19 25.77
C MET A 399 13.55 -5.14 26.38
N PRO A 400 12.53 -4.60 27.06
CA PRO A 400 11.42 -5.40 27.55
C PRO A 400 10.80 -6.23 26.42
N ARG A 401 10.69 -7.52 26.62
CA ARG A 401 9.89 -8.38 25.74
C ARG A 401 8.46 -8.23 26.20
N GLY A 402 7.58 -7.73 25.32
CA GLY A 402 6.13 -7.74 25.61
C GLY A 402 5.72 -9.13 26.10
N ARG A 403 4.88 -9.18 27.12
CA ARG A 403 4.32 -10.44 27.67
C ARG A 403 3.26 -10.98 26.76
#